data_33b58a195526105ba7760eac61c6ee77
#
_entry.id   33b58a195526105ba7760eac61c6ee77
#
_cell.length_a   1.000
_cell.length_b   1.000
_cell.length_c   1.000
_cell.angle_alpha   90.00
_cell.angle_beta   90.00
_cell.angle_gamma   90.00
#
_symmetry.space_group_name_H-M   'P 1'
#
loop_
_entity.id
_entity.type
_entity.pdbx_description
1 polymer ?
#
loop_
_entity_poly.entity_id
_entity_poly.type
_entity_poly.pdbx_seq_one_letter_code
_entity_poly.pdbx_strand_id
1 'polypeptide(L)'
;MAFNIDTGGGGDRRIGTSLAEINIIPLVDVILVLLLIFMLTAPMMYRGIDVNLPKAAARPTAVEERLILTVTKDRTLYLNDKPVSLSTLETQLRDVFKGRTDRTLYLKADAGLSYGTVVETMDRVRRAGIERLGMVTEPTRER
;
A
#
# COMPACT_ATOMS: atom_id res chain seq x y z
N MET A 1 48.82 -36.87 75.94
CA MET A 1 47.57 -37.08 75.19
C MET A 1 47.37 -35.88 74.28
N ALA A 2 47.62 -36.05 72.99
CA ALA A 2 47.37 -35.02 72.03
C ALA A 2 45.88 -35.14 71.58
N PHE A 3 45.11 -34.18 71.91
CA PHE A 3 43.75 -34.10 71.46
C PHE A 3 43.74 -33.47 70.08
N ASN A 4 43.63 -34.35 69.10
CA ASN A 4 43.50 -33.87 67.71
C ASN A 4 42.05 -33.49 67.42
N ILE A 5 41.74 -32.20 67.56
CA ILE A 5 40.49 -31.69 67.08
C ILE A 5 40.66 -31.57 65.56
N ASP A 6 40.26 -32.61 64.90
CA ASP A 6 40.01 -32.50 63.48
C ASP A 6 38.79 -31.57 63.28
N THR A 7 39.08 -30.31 63.18
CA THR A 7 38.12 -29.35 62.69
C THR A 7 37.90 -29.68 61.22
N GLY A 8 37.04 -30.68 61.01
CA GLY A 8 36.56 -31.02 59.73
C GLY A 8 36.16 -29.74 58.96
N GLY A 9 36.91 -29.54 57.95
CA GLY A 9 36.73 -28.37 57.11
C GLY A 9 35.26 -28.18 56.74
N GLY A 10 34.76 -27.04 57.16
CA GLY A 10 33.53 -26.58 56.59
C GLY A 10 33.64 -26.64 55.06
N GLY A 11 33.06 -27.68 54.55
CA GLY A 11 32.88 -27.71 53.08
C GLY A 11 32.15 -26.45 52.69
N ASP A 12 32.92 -25.50 52.25
CA ASP A 12 32.39 -24.37 51.52
C ASP A 12 31.63 -24.98 50.34
N ARG A 13 30.36 -25.30 50.64
CA ARG A 13 29.40 -25.54 49.58
C ARG A 13 29.28 -24.22 48.87
N ARG A 14 30.28 -23.92 48.06
CA ARG A 14 30.07 -23.04 46.94
C ARG A 14 28.92 -23.68 46.16
N ILE A 15 27.74 -23.25 46.53
CA ILE A 15 26.62 -23.35 45.62
C ILE A 15 27.14 -22.59 44.42
N GLY A 16 27.84 -23.29 43.55
CA GLY A 16 28.12 -22.79 42.24
C GLY A 16 26.75 -22.42 41.72
N THR A 17 26.42 -21.15 41.83
CA THR A 17 25.42 -20.63 40.99
C THR A 17 25.89 -20.97 39.60
N SER A 18 25.44 -22.13 39.14
CA SER A 18 25.44 -22.42 37.74
C SER A 18 24.57 -21.31 37.14
N LEU A 19 25.18 -20.15 37.02
CA LEU A 19 24.68 -19.18 36.04
C LEU A 19 24.72 -19.99 34.77
N ALA A 20 23.58 -20.54 34.43
CA ALA A 20 23.40 -21.11 33.11
C ALA A 20 23.82 -20.00 32.16
N GLU A 21 25.10 -20.05 31.80
CA GLU A 21 25.61 -19.14 30.79
C GLU A 21 24.71 -19.36 29.57
N ILE A 22 23.79 -18.46 29.41
CA ILE A 22 22.90 -18.47 28.23
C ILE A 22 23.86 -18.35 27.05
N ASN A 23 24.02 -19.45 26.35
CA ASN A 23 24.83 -19.42 25.15
C ASN A 23 24.15 -18.51 24.16
N ILE A 24 24.70 -17.30 23.99
CA ILE A 24 24.13 -16.24 23.13
C ILE A 24 24.20 -16.65 21.66
N ILE A 25 25.09 -17.54 21.28
CA ILE A 25 25.31 -17.94 19.90
C ILE A 25 24.03 -18.49 19.24
N PRO A 26 23.31 -19.46 19.82
CA PRO A 26 22.03 -19.90 19.23
C PRO A 26 20.96 -18.81 19.18
N LEU A 27 20.94 -17.95 20.17
CA LEU A 27 19.97 -16.82 20.21
C LEU A 27 20.25 -15.83 19.09
N VAL A 28 21.51 -15.46 18.90
CA VAL A 28 21.92 -14.56 17.82
C VAL A 28 21.61 -15.16 16.45
N ASP A 29 21.82 -16.45 16.27
CA ASP A 29 21.51 -17.15 15.02
C ASP A 29 20.02 -17.07 14.68
N VAL A 30 19.14 -17.33 15.66
CA VAL A 30 17.69 -17.21 15.48
C VAL A 30 17.30 -15.78 15.12
N ILE A 31 17.85 -14.78 15.79
CA ILE A 31 17.55 -13.38 15.51
C ILE A 31 18.01 -12.98 14.12
N LEU A 32 19.21 -13.39 13.71
CA LEU A 32 19.74 -13.10 12.39
C LEU A 32 18.91 -13.76 11.29
N VAL A 33 18.48 -14.99 11.48
CA VAL A 33 17.63 -15.70 10.52
C VAL A 33 16.27 -15.02 10.40
N LEU A 34 15.64 -14.63 11.52
CA LEU A 34 14.39 -13.90 11.51
C LEU A 34 14.54 -12.55 10.79
N LEU A 35 15.61 -11.82 11.06
CA LEU A 35 15.90 -10.54 10.41
C LEU A 35 16.05 -10.73 8.89
N LEU A 36 16.74 -11.77 8.46
CA LEU A 36 16.90 -12.11 7.05
C LEU A 36 15.55 -12.41 6.38
N ILE A 37 14.71 -13.21 7.06
CA ILE A 37 13.37 -13.56 6.56
C ILE A 37 12.52 -12.29 6.42
N PHE A 38 12.49 -11.42 7.43
CA PHE A 38 11.76 -10.16 7.35
C PHE A 38 12.30 -9.24 6.26
N MET A 39 13.62 -9.20 6.07
CA MET A 39 14.23 -8.40 5.01
C MET A 39 13.80 -8.89 3.61
N LEU A 40 13.64 -10.19 3.41
CA LEU A 40 13.21 -10.77 2.15
C LEU A 40 11.68 -10.66 1.95
N THR A 41 10.91 -10.75 3.03
CA THR A 41 9.42 -10.71 2.94
C THR A 41 8.85 -9.30 2.91
N ALA A 42 9.52 -8.32 3.54
CA ALA A 42 9.06 -6.95 3.58
C ALA A 42 8.77 -6.34 2.18
N PRO A 43 9.64 -6.45 1.18
CA PRO A 43 9.35 -5.95 -0.16
C PRO A 43 8.20 -6.69 -0.84
N MET A 44 7.90 -7.92 -0.45
CA MET A 44 6.78 -8.68 -1.02
C MET A 44 5.42 -8.18 -0.51
N MET A 45 5.37 -7.60 0.68
CA MET A 45 4.14 -7.02 1.23
C MET A 45 3.74 -5.72 0.52
N TYR A 46 4.69 -5.01 -0.07
CA TYR A 46 4.44 -3.77 -0.83
C TYR A 46 4.16 -4.03 -2.32
N ARG A 47 4.48 -5.20 -2.81
CA ARG A 47 4.10 -5.61 -4.15
C ARG A 47 2.76 -6.31 -4.04
N GLY A 48 1.69 -5.57 -4.31
CA GLY A 48 0.50 -6.21 -4.84
C GLY A 48 0.97 -7.15 -5.95
N ILE A 49 0.37 -8.30 -6.06
CA ILE A 49 0.74 -9.34 -7.04
C ILE A 49 0.95 -8.67 -8.40
N ASP A 50 2.19 -8.31 -8.71
CA ASP A 50 2.58 -8.00 -10.07
C ASP A 50 2.49 -9.33 -10.82
N VAL A 51 1.34 -9.58 -11.36
CA VAL A 51 1.18 -10.62 -12.36
C VAL A 51 2.06 -10.17 -13.52
N ASN A 52 3.21 -10.81 -13.67
CA ASN A 52 4.01 -10.69 -14.87
C ASN A 52 3.13 -11.14 -16.04
N LEU A 53 2.41 -10.20 -16.61
CA LEU A 53 1.77 -10.41 -17.87
C LEU A 53 2.87 -10.80 -18.88
N PRO A 54 2.69 -11.88 -19.64
CA PRO A 54 3.65 -12.25 -20.65
C PRO A 54 3.91 -11.02 -21.50
N LYS A 55 5.18 -10.67 -21.64
CA LYS A 55 5.64 -9.62 -22.57
C LYS A 55 5.35 -10.09 -23.99
N ALA A 56 4.11 -10.01 -24.41
CA ALA A 56 3.84 -9.81 -25.80
C ALA A 56 4.58 -8.51 -26.15
N ALA A 57 5.38 -8.52 -27.18
CA ALA A 57 6.18 -7.40 -27.63
C ALA A 57 5.28 -6.19 -27.93
N ALA A 58 4.73 -5.61 -26.89
CA ALA A 58 4.10 -4.32 -26.91
C ALA A 58 5.25 -3.32 -26.84
N ARG A 59 5.43 -2.57 -27.92
CA ARG A 59 6.18 -1.33 -27.92
C ARG A 59 5.91 -0.63 -26.59
N PRO A 60 6.88 0.07 -25.97
CA PRO A 60 6.61 0.91 -24.82
C PRO A 60 5.66 2.02 -25.30
N THR A 61 4.40 1.72 -25.32
CA THR A 61 3.37 2.74 -25.28
C THR A 61 3.62 3.44 -23.96
N ALA A 62 3.96 4.72 -24.06
CA ALA A 62 4.01 5.61 -22.91
C ALA A 62 2.87 5.21 -21.98
N VAL A 63 3.18 4.99 -20.70
CA VAL A 63 2.17 4.71 -19.68
C VAL A 63 1.23 5.90 -19.77
N GLU A 64 0.14 5.74 -20.51
CA GLU A 64 -0.87 6.78 -20.59
C GLU A 64 -1.40 6.93 -19.18
N GLU A 65 -1.06 8.03 -18.55
CA GLU A 65 -1.52 8.35 -17.21
C GLU A 65 -3.04 8.24 -17.20
N ARG A 66 -3.53 7.38 -16.34
CA ARG A 66 -4.98 7.21 -16.17
C ARG A 66 -5.56 8.54 -15.73
N LEU A 67 -6.54 9.02 -16.47
CA LEU A 67 -7.24 10.25 -16.11
C LEU A 67 -8.34 9.91 -15.11
N ILE A 68 -8.23 10.55 -13.95
CA ILE A 68 -9.17 10.38 -12.85
C ILE A 68 -9.87 11.71 -12.60
N LEU A 69 -11.18 11.71 -12.70
CA LEU A 69 -12.02 12.83 -12.29
C LEU A 69 -12.56 12.53 -10.88
N THR A 70 -12.15 13.31 -9.92
CA THR A 70 -12.61 13.19 -8.53
C THR A 70 -13.68 14.24 -8.24
N VAL A 71 -14.79 13.82 -7.67
CA VAL A 71 -15.86 14.69 -7.18
C VAL A 71 -15.92 14.59 -5.67
N THR A 72 -15.59 15.66 -4.98
CA THR A 72 -15.61 15.73 -3.52
C THR A 72 -17.02 15.99 -2.99
N LYS A 73 -17.22 15.79 -1.70
CA LYS A 73 -18.49 16.04 -1.00
C LYS A 73 -19.00 17.47 -1.19
N ASP A 74 -18.09 18.43 -1.30
CA ASP A 74 -18.40 19.86 -1.53
C ASP A 74 -18.70 20.18 -3.00
N ARG A 75 -18.86 19.17 -3.85
CA ARG A 75 -19.08 19.28 -5.30
C ARG A 75 -17.92 19.94 -6.06
N THR A 76 -16.74 19.94 -5.49
CA THR A 76 -15.53 20.37 -6.18
C THR A 76 -15.01 19.25 -7.07
N LEU A 77 -14.63 19.59 -8.28
CA LEU A 77 -14.11 18.66 -9.28
C LEU A 77 -12.58 18.79 -9.35
N TYR A 78 -11.92 17.66 -9.39
CA TYR A 78 -10.47 17.59 -9.60
C TYR A 78 -10.16 16.62 -10.74
N LEU A 79 -9.41 17.09 -11.72
CA LEU A 79 -8.88 16.26 -12.78
C LEU A 79 -7.40 15.99 -12.49
N ASN A 80 -7.05 14.76 -12.09
CA ASN A 80 -5.70 14.40 -11.65
C ASN A 80 -5.08 15.46 -10.72
N ASP A 81 -5.66 15.77 -9.60
CA ASP A 81 -5.19 16.74 -8.60
C ASP A 81 -5.30 18.24 -8.99
N LYS A 82 -5.75 18.56 -10.19
CA LYS A 82 -6.01 19.95 -10.60
C LYS A 82 -7.48 20.29 -10.41
N PRO A 83 -7.81 21.37 -9.69
CA PRO A 83 -9.19 21.79 -9.54
C PRO A 83 -9.76 22.24 -10.88
N VAL A 84 -10.97 21.79 -11.17
CA VAL A 84 -11.70 22.11 -12.41
C VAL A 84 -13.10 22.57 -12.06
N SER A 85 -13.58 23.61 -12.75
CA SER A 85 -14.98 24.02 -12.60
C SER A 85 -15.89 23.22 -13.52
N LEU A 86 -17.12 23.06 -13.12
CA LEU A 86 -18.13 22.32 -13.91
C LEU A 86 -18.34 22.96 -15.30
N SER A 87 -18.19 24.27 -15.40
CA SER A 87 -18.33 25.03 -16.65
C SER A 87 -17.18 24.80 -17.64
N THR A 88 -15.97 24.58 -17.13
CA THR A 88 -14.76 24.37 -17.94
C THR A 88 -14.41 22.91 -18.15
N LEU A 89 -15.10 22.01 -17.46
CA LEU A 89 -14.82 20.57 -17.49
C LEU A 89 -14.83 19.99 -18.91
N GLU A 90 -15.85 20.32 -19.70
CA GLU A 90 -15.98 19.79 -21.07
C GLU A 90 -14.81 20.22 -21.95
N THR A 91 -14.43 21.48 -21.88
CA THR A 91 -13.32 22.04 -22.66
C THR A 91 -12.00 21.41 -22.25
N GLN A 92 -11.74 21.32 -20.95
CA GLN A 92 -10.52 20.74 -20.43
C GLN A 92 -10.40 19.24 -20.76
N LEU A 93 -11.50 18.50 -20.67
CA LEU A 93 -11.50 17.09 -21.06
C LEU A 93 -11.24 16.92 -22.55
N ARG A 94 -11.85 17.73 -23.41
CA ARG A 94 -11.56 17.70 -24.86
C ARG A 94 -10.09 17.98 -25.13
N ASP A 95 -9.50 18.97 -24.47
CA ASP A 95 -8.09 19.33 -24.67
C ASP A 95 -7.15 18.21 -24.19
N VAL A 96 -7.42 17.60 -23.04
CA VAL A 96 -6.61 16.54 -22.47
C VAL A 96 -6.70 15.25 -23.30
N PHE A 97 -7.89 14.94 -23.84
CA PHE A 97 -8.08 13.76 -24.69
C PHE A 97 -7.70 13.98 -26.16
N LYS A 98 -7.36 15.21 -26.52
CA LYS A 98 -6.89 15.53 -27.85
C LYS A 98 -5.56 14.80 -28.14
N GLY A 99 -5.57 13.94 -29.15
CA GLY A 99 -4.40 13.14 -29.51
C GLY A 99 -4.22 11.84 -28.71
N ARG A 100 -5.10 11.52 -27.77
CA ARG A 100 -5.09 10.24 -27.07
C ARG A 100 -5.95 9.21 -27.81
N THR A 101 -5.40 8.00 -27.93
CA THR A 101 -6.12 6.87 -28.53
C THR A 101 -7.10 6.25 -27.55
N ASP A 102 -6.73 6.18 -26.26
CA ASP A 102 -7.59 5.69 -25.20
C ASP A 102 -8.40 6.84 -24.61
N ARG A 103 -9.70 6.78 -24.77
CA ARG A 103 -10.67 7.75 -24.24
C ARG A 103 -11.40 7.21 -23.01
N THR A 104 -10.66 6.63 -22.12
CA THR A 104 -11.17 6.14 -20.85
C THR A 104 -10.93 7.15 -19.75
N LEU A 105 -11.98 7.56 -19.06
CA LEU A 105 -11.94 8.41 -17.87
C LEU A 105 -12.44 7.60 -16.67
N TYR A 106 -11.75 7.72 -15.55
CA TYR A 106 -12.18 7.13 -14.29
C TYR A 106 -12.83 8.18 -13.41
N LEU A 107 -14.05 7.93 -12.97
CA LEU A 107 -14.79 8.80 -12.05
C LEU A 107 -14.67 8.27 -10.63
N LYS A 108 -14.16 9.09 -9.73
CA LYS A 108 -14.15 8.88 -8.29
C LYS A 108 -15.09 9.88 -7.64
N ALA A 109 -16.19 9.42 -7.08
CA ALA A 109 -17.18 10.26 -6.43
C ALA A 109 -17.28 9.94 -4.93
N ASP A 110 -17.41 10.97 -4.10
CA ASP A 110 -17.64 10.80 -2.67
C ASP A 110 -19.00 10.13 -2.42
N ALA A 111 -19.03 9.23 -1.44
CA ALA A 111 -20.24 8.47 -1.10
C ALA A 111 -21.38 9.35 -0.56
N GLY A 112 -21.08 10.52 -0.05
CA GLY A 112 -22.05 11.49 0.45
C GLY A 112 -22.72 12.35 -0.63
N LEU A 113 -22.31 12.21 -1.89
CA LEU A 113 -22.90 12.93 -3.00
C LEU A 113 -24.28 12.40 -3.36
N SER A 114 -25.17 13.30 -3.77
CA SER A 114 -26.46 12.88 -4.33
C SER A 114 -26.26 12.17 -5.67
N TYR A 115 -27.08 11.18 -5.93
CA TYR A 115 -27.10 10.49 -7.22
C TYR A 115 -27.25 11.45 -8.40
N GLY A 116 -28.10 12.48 -8.26
CA GLY A 116 -28.30 13.49 -9.29
C GLY A 116 -27.02 14.25 -9.66
N THR A 117 -26.20 14.60 -8.67
CA THR A 117 -24.89 15.26 -8.92
C THR A 117 -23.94 14.38 -9.70
N VAL A 118 -23.89 13.09 -9.36
CA VAL A 118 -23.04 12.12 -10.06
C VAL A 118 -23.49 11.95 -11.51
N VAL A 119 -24.80 11.83 -11.74
CA VAL A 119 -25.36 11.68 -13.09
C VAL A 119 -25.14 12.94 -13.93
N GLU A 120 -25.29 14.12 -13.36
CA GLU A 120 -24.99 15.39 -14.06
C GLU A 120 -23.52 15.46 -14.48
N THR A 121 -22.62 15.07 -13.60
CA THR A 121 -21.18 15.01 -13.91
C THR A 121 -20.89 14.01 -15.03
N MET A 122 -21.51 12.84 -14.99
CA MET A 122 -21.38 11.84 -16.05
C MET A 122 -21.89 12.33 -17.40
N ASP A 123 -23.01 13.04 -17.42
CA ASP A 123 -23.57 13.60 -18.65
C ASP A 123 -22.62 14.62 -19.29
N ARG A 124 -22.04 15.49 -18.48
CA ARG A 124 -21.03 16.46 -18.97
C ARG A 124 -19.77 15.79 -19.48
N VAL A 125 -19.31 14.73 -18.83
CA VAL A 125 -18.18 13.93 -19.29
C VAL A 125 -18.47 13.30 -20.65
N ARG A 126 -19.66 12.74 -20.84
CA ARG A 126 -20.09 12.18 -22.14
C ARG A 126 -20.16 13.22 -23.24
N ARG A 127 -20.65 14.42 -22.94
CA ARG A 127 -20.68 15.54 -23.90
C ARG A 127 -19.28 15.97 -24.35
N ALA A 128 -18.28 15.77 -23.52
CA ALA A 128 -16.88 16.01 -23.88
C ALA A 128 -16.31 14.99 -24.88
N GLY A 129 -17.07 13.95 -25.24
CA GLY A 129 -16.68 12.93 -26.20
C GLY A 129 -15.93 11.75 -25.61
N ILE A 130 -16.11 11.49 -24.31
CA ILE A 130 -15.51 10.33 -23.64
C ILE A 130 -16.40 9.11 -23.87
N GLU A 131 -15.81 8.07 -24.45
CA GLU A 131 -16.53 6.85 -24.83
C GLU A 131 -16.64 5.86 -23.67
N ARG A 132 -15.62 5.81 -22.82
CA ARG A 132 -15.53 4.86 -21.72
C ARG A 132 -15.40 5.58 -20.39
N LEU A 133 -16.34 5.32 -19.50
CA LEU A 133 -16.34 5.84 -18.15
C LEU A 133 -16.24 4.67 -17.16
N GLY A 134 -15.12 4.61 -16.45
CA GLY A 134 -14.93 3.67 -15.34
C GLY A 134 -15.29 4.34 -14.01
N MET A 135 -15.88 3.61 -13.08
CA MET A 135 -16.06 4.10 -11.72
C MET A 135 -15.02 3.50 -10.79
N VAL A 136 -14.38 4.35 -10.00
CA VAL A 136 -13.47 3.90 -8.93
C VAL A 136 -14.27 3.83 -7.64
N THR A 137 -14.39 2.63 -7.10
CA THR A 137 -15.07 2.38 -5.82
C THR A 137 -14.06 1.89 -4.79
N GLU A 138 -14.19 2.33 -3.55
CA GLU A 138 -13.44 1.74 -2.45
C GLU A 138 -14.15 0.46 -2.01
N PRO A 139 -13.41 -0.64 -1.75
CA PRO A 139 -14.02 -1.85 -1.24
C PRO A 139 -14.65 -1.57 0.13
N THR A 140 -15.91 -1.94 0.28
CA THR A 140 -16.58 -1.89 1.58
C THR A 140 -15.84 -2.82 2.53
N ARG A 141 -15.23 -2.27 3.57
CA ARG A 141 -14.72 -3.10 4.66
C ARG A 141 -15.94 -3.63 5.40
N GLU A 142 -16.31 -4.86 5.13
CA GLU A 142 -17.23 -5.58 6.00
C GLU A 142 -16.57 -5.69 7.38
N ARG A 143 -17.27 -5.21 8.39
CA ARG A 143 -16.90 -5.37 9.80
C ARG A 143 -17.37 -6.74 10.29
#